data_e9f4985ff74b596747e87c3bdd8c5669
#
_entry.id   e9f4985ff74b596747e87c3bdd8c5669
#
_cell.length_a   1.000
_cell.length_b   1.000
_cell.length_c   1.000
_cell.angle_alpha   90.00
_cell.angle_beta   90.00
_cell.angle_gamma   90.00
#
_symmetry.space_group_name_H-M   'P 1'
#
loop_
_entity.id
_entity.type
_entity.pdbx_description
1 polymer ?
#
loop_
_entity_poly.entity_id
_entity_poly.type
_entity_poly.pdbx_seq_one_letter_code
_entity_poly.pdbx_strand_id
1 'polypeptide(L)'
;MKEYIEEFLFYLEKQKGYSPETIRAYRVDLEEFFSFCDPEVSALTIRSFVLDLKRKGLKPTTILRKVSTLKSFFKFLAKKGVLIDPRVLAISYGGVKRNIPSVPTEEELSVLFSYKNKGDFLSLRDKALFEFLYATGVRVSEACGLKLSQINLELRMIRVFGKGGKERLIPFGGKAYFALKKYLQAREELLKRLGKKTEFVFINSKGNPLSARGVRYLLKKASRVLNKRIYPHLLRHAFATHLLNAGCDLRSIQEMLGHSSLATTERYISVSYEHLLKVYLKAHPRAKEGS
;
A
#
# COMPACT_ATOMS: atom_id res chain seq x y z
N MET A 1 20.64 -26.18 4.65
CA MET A 1 19.43 -25.33 4.66
C MET A 1 19.71 -23.84 4.51
N LYS A 2 20.70 -23.26 5.18
CA LYS A 2 21.02 -21.83 5.06
C LYS A 2 21.27 -21.41 3.59
N GLU A 3 22.02 -22.17 2.84
CA GLU A 3 22.32 -21.92 1.42
C GLU A 3 21.04 -21.88 0.57
N TYR A 4 20.14 -22.83 0.73
CA TYR A 4 18.84 -22.85 0.04
C TYR A 4 17.94 -21.65 0.41
N ILE A 5 18.05 -21.15 1.65
CA ILE A 5 17.31 -19.94 2.05
C ILE A 5 17.84 -18.72 1.28
N GLU A 6 19.17 -18.55 1.19
CA GLU A 6 19.75 -17.43 0.43
C GLU A 6 19.41 -17.50 -1.05
N GLU A 7 19.52 -18.68 -1.66
CA GLU A 7 19.12 -18.89 -3.05
C GLU A 7 17.64 -18.58 -3.29
N PHE A 8 16.77 -19.01 -2.39
CA PHE A 8 15.34 -18.72 -2.48
C PHE A 8 15.05 -17.22 -2.37
N LEU A 9 15.67 -16.54 -1.43
CA LEU A 9 15.51 -15.09 -1.25
C LEU A 9 16.05 -14.32 -2.47
N PHE A 10 17.18 -14.74 -3.02
CA PHE A 10 17.72 -14.21 -4.26
C PHE A 10 16.77 -14.44 -5.45
N TYR A 11 16.21 -15.65 -5.59
CA TYR A 11 15.19 -15.97 -6.59
C TYR A 11 13.97 -15.05 -6.48
N LEU A 12 13.47 -14.83 -5.25
CA LEU A 12 12.33 -13.95 -5.02
C LEU A 12 12.65 -12.49 -5.37
N GLU A 13 13.84 -12.04 -5.03
CA GLU A 13 14.29 -10.68 -5.33
C GLU A 13 14.47 -10.46 -6.83
N LYS A 14 15.32 -11.27 -7.48
CA LYS A 14 15.76 -11.06 -8.86
C LYS A 14 14.76 -11.54 -9.90
N GLN A 15 14.14 -12.70 -9.71
CA GLN A 15 13.24 -13.29 -10.72
C GLN A 15 11.76 -12.98 -10.47
N LYS A 16 11.36 -12.85 -9.20
CA LYS A 16 9.95 -12.53 -8.84
C LYS A 16 9.72 -11.05 -8.52
N GLY A 17 10.78 -10.25 -8.39
CA GLY A 17 10.68 -8.82 -8.11
C GLY A 17 9.97 -8.51 -6.78
N TYR A 18 10.23 -9.30 -5.73
CA TYR A 18 9.68 -9.05 -4.40
C TYR A 18 10.37 -7.83 -3.76
N SER A 19 9.61 -7.08 -2.95
CA SER A 19 10.16 -5.92 -2.26
C SER A 19 11.17 -6.32 -1.17
N PRO A 20 12.13 -5.45 -0.84
CA PRO A 20 13.10 -5.71 0.24
C PRO A 20 12.42 -6.03 1.58
N GLU A 21 11.25 -5.42 1.87
CA GLU A 21 10.47 -5.69 3.07
C GLU A 21 9.91 -7.12 3.07
N THR A 22 9.44 -7.58 1.91
CA THR A 22 8.94 -8.96 1.76
C THR A 22 10.06 -9.97 1.93
N ILE A 23 11.23 -9.71 1.32
CA ILE A 23 12.41 -10.55 1.44
C ILE A 23 12.85 -10.65 2.91
N ARG A 24 12.91 -9.51 3.61
CA ARG A 24 13.23 -9.50 5.06
C ARG A 24 12.22 -10.29 5.89
N ALA A 25 10.93 -10.13 5.61
CA ALA A 25 9.88 -10.88 6.32
C ALA A 25 10.00 -12.39 6.07
N TYR A 26 10.28 -12.80 4.83
CA TYR A 26 10.46 -14.21 4.47
C TYR A 26 11.69 -14.80 5.12
N ARG A 27 12.81 -14.05 5.16
CA ARG A 27 14.02 -14.47 5.87
C ARG A 27 13.72 -14.80 7.32
N VAL A 28 13.13 -13.84 8.05
CA VAL A 28 12.79 -14.02 9.48
C VAL A 28 11.84 -15.21 9.69
N ASP A 29 10.86 -15.41 8.80
CA ASP A 29 9.93 -16.53 8.90
C ASP A 29 10.62 -17.89 8.73
N LEU A 30 11.56 -17.99 7.78
CA LEU A 30 12.33 -19.21 7.53
C LEU A 30 13.33 -19.48 8.64
N GLU A 31 14.06 -18.47 9.08
CA GLU A 31 15.01 -18.58 10.19
C GLU A 31 14.32 -19.04 11.48
N GLU A 32 13.16 -18.48 11.81
CA GLU A 32 12.37 -18.88 12.97
C GLU A 32 11.89 -20.32 12.85
N PHE A 33 11.44 -20.76 11.68
CA PHE A 33 11.03 -22.14 11.47
C PHE A 33 12.19 -23.11 11.60
N PHE A 34 13.32 -22.83 10.95
CA PHE A 34 14.49 -23.73 11.01
C PHE A 34 15.22 -23.70 12.35
N SER A 35 15.00 -22.67 13.18
CA SER A 35 15.43 -22.67 14.58
C SER A 35 14.51 -23.51 15.48
N PHE A 36 13.25 -23.69 15.09
CA PHE A 36 12.28 -24.53 15.78
C PHE A 36 12.40 -26.01 15.38
N CYS A 37 12.79 -26.27 14.14
CA CYS A 37 12.76 -27.57 13.50
C CYS A 37 14.09 -28.31 13.71
N ASP A 38 14.06 -29.53 14.21
CA ASP A 38 15.15 -30.51 14.10
C ASP A 38 15.31 -30.96 12.64
N PRO A 39 16.45 -31.47 12.18
CA PRO A 39 16.85 -31.54 10.77
C PRO A 39 15.83 -32.12 9.80
N GLU A 40 14.91 -32.94 10.24
CA GLU A 40 13.87 -33.53 9.37
C GLU A 40 12.60 -32.66 9.29
N VAL A 41 12.38 -32.12 8.11
CA VAL A 41 11.15 -31.35 7.81
C VAL A 41 10.05 -32.29 7.36
N SER A 42 9.03 -32.43 8.18
CA SER A 42 7.82 -33.19 7.91
C SER A 42 6.55 -32.34 8.01
N ALA A 43 5.44 -32.87 7.53
CA ALA A 43 4.13 -32.23 7.73
C ALA A 43 3.78 -32.08 9.22
N LEU A 44 4.23 -33.03 10.05
CA LEU A 44 4.04 -32.96 11.51
C LEU A 44 4.85 -31.82 12.13
N THR A 45 6.09 -31.64 11.72
CA THR A 45 6.95 -30.55 12.19
C THR A 45 6.31 -29.18 11.92
N ILE A 46 5.73 -28.98 10.72
CA ILE A 46 5.06 -27.70 10.39
C ILE A 46 3.78 -27.53 11.23
N ARG A 47 3.02 -28.61 11.47
CA ARG A 47 1.84 -28.54 12.36
C ARG A 47 2.22 -28.18 13.80
N SER A 48 3.30 -28.79 14.31
CA SER A 48 3.85 -28.49 15.65
C SER A 48 4.31 -27.03 15.74
N PHE A 49 4.98 -26.51 14.71
CA PHE A 49 5.34 -25.09 14.61
C PHE A 49 4.12 -24.18 14.65
N VAL A 50 3.07 -24.49 13.89
CA VAL A 50 1.81 -23.72 13.92
C VAL A 50 1.17 -23.73 15.31
N LEU A 51 1.22 -24.84 16.02
CA LEU A 51 0.72 -24.93 17.40
C LEU A 51 1.55 -24.08 18.35
N ASP A 52 2.88 -24.09 18.22
CA ASP A 52 3.78 -23.24 19.00
C ASP A 52 3.50 -21.75 18.76
N LEU A 53 3.35 -21.33 17.50
CA LEU A 53 2.99 -19.96 17.15
C LEU A 53 1.63 -19.53 17.76
N LYS A 54 0.66 -20.45 17.83
CA LYS A 54 -0.63 -20.19 18.52
C LYS A 54 -0.44 -20.04 20.01
N ARG A 55 0.36 -20.91 20.66
CA ARG A 55 0.68 -20.84 22.08
C ARG A 55 1.39 -19.53 22.44
N LYS A 56 2.26 -19.03 21.57
CA LYS A 56 2.90 -17.71 21.67
C LYS A 56 1.94 -16.53 21.45
N GLY A 57 0.66 -16.77 21.18
CA GLY A 57 -0.36 -15.73 21.00
C GLY A 57 -0.25 -14.93 19.70
N LEU A 58 0.40 -15.46 18.66
CA LEU A 58 0.51 -14.77 17.38
C LEU A 58 -0.85 -14.66 16.70
N LYS A 59 -1.08 -13.52 16.02
CA LYS A 59 -2.32 -13.31 15.27
C LYS A 59 -2.46 -14.33 14.14
N PRO A 60 -3.68 -14.83 13.87
CA PRO A 60 -3.95 -15.79 12.80
C PRO A 60 -3.41 -15.36 11.42
N THR A 61 -3.46 -14.07 11.11
CA THR A 61 -2.90 -13.51 9.88
C THR A 61 -1.38 -13.62 9.79
N THR A 62 -0.68 -13.51 10.94
CA THR A 62 0.78 -13.70 11.01
C THR A 62 1.14 -15.16 10.79
N ILE A 63 0.40 -16.08 11.42
CA ILE A 63 0.58 -17.52 11.24
C ILE A 63 0.33 -17.90 9.78
N LEU A 64 -0.74 -17.41 9.16
CA LEU A 64 -1.05 -17.64 7.75
C LEU A 64 0.10 -17.18 6.84
N ARG A 65 0.69 -16.00 7.10
CA ARG A 65 1.83 -15.50 6.33
C ARG A 65 3.03 -16.45 6.46
N LYS A 66 3.38 -16.85 7.69
CA LYS A 66 4.50 -17.78 7.95
C LYS A 66 4.33 -19.12 7.23
N VAL A 67 3.14 -19.73 7.32
CA VAL A 67 2.82 -20.96 6.59
C VAL A 67 2.92 -20.77 5.07
N SER A 68 2.47 -19.62 4.55
CA SER A 68 2.58 -19.29 3.12
C SER A 68 4.04 -19.11 2.69
N THR A 69 4.90 -18.52 3.54
CA THR A 69 6.35 -18.43 3.30
C THR A 69 6.98 -19.82 3.21
N LEU A 70 6.69 -20.71 4.16
CA LEU A 70 7.18 -22.10 4.16
C LEU A 70 6.73 -22.84 2.90
N LYS A 71 5.45 -22.75 2.55
CA LYS A 71 4.92 -23.36 1.32
C LYS A 71 5.61 -22.86 0.06
N SER A 72 5.90 -21.57 -0.02
CA SER A 72 6.63 -20.97 -1.14
C SER A 72 8.07 -21.50 -1.22
N PHE A 73 8.73 -21.60 -0.09
CA PHE A 73 10.09 -22.14 0.01
C PHE A 73 10.17 -23.61 -0.40
N PHE A 74 9.31 -24.46 0.14
CA PHE A 74 9.30 -25.89 -0.21
C PHE A 74 8.91 -26.13 -1.68
N LYS A 75 8.03 -25.31 -2.25
CA LYS A 75 7.76 -25.34 -3.70
C LYS A 75 9.00 -24.96 -4.53
N PHE A 76 9.80 -24.02 -4.06
CA PHE A 76 11.06 -23.67 -4.71
C PHE A 76 12.06 -24.84 -4.64
N LEU A 77 12.22 -25.48 -3.49
CA LEU A 77 13.08 -26.65 -3.33
C LEU A 77 12.66 -27.81 -4.23
N ALA A 78 11.36 -28.12 -4.28
CA ALA A 78 10.83 -29.16 -5.16
C ALA A 78 11.13 -28.88 -6.65
N LYS A 79 11.07 -27.62 -7.08
CA LYS A 79 11.46 -27.23 -8.44
C LYS A 79 12.97 -27.39 -8.72
N LYS A 80 13.79 -27.37 -7.69
CA LYS A 80 15.24 -27.64 -7.78
C LYS A 80 15.58 -29.13 -7.71
N GLY A 81 14.58 -30.00 -7.68
CA GLY A 81 14.78 -31.43 -7.60
C GLY A 81 15.04 -31.97 -6.21
N VAL A 82 14.91 -31.16 -5.15
CA VAL A 82 15.00 -31.65 -3.77
C VAL A 82 13.73 -32.42 -3.44
N LEU A 83 13.90 -33.63 -2.94
CA LEU A 83 12.77 -34.49 -2.52
C LEU A 83 12.07 -33.86 -1.33
N ILE A 84 10.83 -33.47 -1.53
CA ILE A 84 9.95 -32.88 -0.50
C ILE A 84 8.72 -33.79 -0.37
N ASP A 85 8.40 -34.15 0.87
CA ASP A 85 7.15 -34.88 1.16
C ASP A 85 5.95 -34.07 0.61
N PRO A 86 5.11 -34.68 -0.28
CA PRO A 86 3.94 -34.01 -0.84
C PRO A 86 2.99 -33.42 0.22
N ARG A 87 2.94 -34.06 1.40
CA ARG A 87 2.13 -33.60 2.53
C ARG A 87 2.57 -32.24 3.06
N VAL A 88 3.87 -31.89 2.94
CA VAL A 88 4.41 -30.55 3.28
C VAL A 88 3.87 -29.49 2.33
N LEU A 89 3.77 -29.81 1.04
CA LEU A 89 3.24 -28.89 0.03
C LEU A 89 1.72 -28.70 0.13
N ALA A 90 1.01 -29.68 0.68
CA ALA A 90 -0.44 -29.65 0.88
C ALA A 90 -0.87 -28.87 2.14
N ILE A 91 0.06 -28.56 3.05
CA ILE A 91 -0.27 -27.83 4.29
C ILE A 91 -0.92 -26.50 3.97
N SER A 92 -2.05 -26.26 4.60
CA SER A 92 -2.74 -25.00 4.60
C SER A 92 -3.14 -24.60 6.01
N TYR A 93 -3.05 -23.31 6.31
CA TYR A 93 -3.62 -22.75 7.53
C TYR A 93 -4.98 -22.17 7.17
N GLY A 94 -6.04 -22.88 7.52
CA GLY A 94 -7.40 -22.56 7.13
C GLY A 94 -8.06 -21.49 7.99
N GLY A 95 -9.05 -20.82 7.42
CA GLY A 95 -10.14 -20.20 8.19
C GLY A 95 -9.86 -18.90 8.89
N VAL A 96 -8.92 -18.07 8.45
CA VAL A 96 -8.91 -16.68 8.92
C VAL A 96 -10.10 -15.96 8.31
N LYS A 97 -11.21 -15.83 9.07
CA LYS A 97 -12.31 -14.92 8.68
C LYS A 97 -11.72 -13.53 8.50
N ARG A 98 -11.63 -13.10 7.26
CA ARG A 98 -11.27 -11.71 6.95
C ARG A 98 -12.51 -10.87 7.24
N ASN A 99 -12.57 -10.26 8.42
CA ASN A 99 -13.51 -9.17 8.62
C ASN A 99 -13.15 -8.08 7.61
N ILE A 100 -13.98 -7.90 6.59
CA ILE A 100 -13.83 -6.79 5.65
C ILE A 100 -14.06 -5.53 6.47
N PRO A 101 -13.06 -4.66 6.63
CA PRO A 101 -13.23 -3.44 7.40
C PRO A 101 -14.33 -2.61 6.76
N SER A 102 -15.24 -2.05 7.55
CA SER A 102 -16.23 -1.12 7.04
C SER A 102 -15.53 0.06 6.39
N VAL A 103 -15.89 0.35 5.15
CA VAL A 103 -15.38 1.50 4.41
C VAL A 103 -15.84 2.77 5.12
N PRO A 104 -14.97 3.77 5.37
CA PRO A 104 -15.41 5.05 5.95
C PRO A 104 -16.33 5.79 4.98
N THR A 105 -17.39 6.41 5.49
CA THR A 105 -18.31 7.23 4.70
C THR A 105 -17.64 8.54 4.27
N GLU A 106 -18.28 9.28 3.37
CA GLU A 106 -17.79 10.59 2.92
C GLU A 106 -17.77 11.62 4.06
N GLU A 107 -18.77 11.56 4.96
CA GLU A 107 -18.86 12.40 6.14
C GLU A 107 -17.71 12.09 7.12
N GLU A 108 -17.47 10.80 7.40
CA GLU A 108 -16.33 10.36 8.23
C GLU A 108 -15.00 10.84 7.65
N LEU A 109 -14.83 10.76 6.33
CA LEU A 109 -13.62 11.26 5.67
C LEU A 109 -13.52 12.79 5.76
N SER A 110 -14.62 13.52 5.64
CA SER A 110 -14.65 14.98 5.79
C SER A 110 -14.23 15.40 7.20
N VAL A 111 -14.70 14.72 8.23
CA VAL A 111 -14.27 14.92 9.63
C VAL A 111 -12.78 14.61 9.79
N LEU A 112 -12.30 13.49 9.21
CA LEU A 112 -10.89 13.11 9.26
C LEU A 112 -9.98 14.17 8.64
N PHE A 113 -10.38 14.73 7.49
CA PHE A 113 -9.57 15.72 6.75
C PHE A 113 -9.61 17.12 7.38
N SER A 114 -10.59 17.37 8.23
CA SER A 114 -10.71 18.61 9.00
C SER A 114 -10.13 18.52 10.41
N TYR A 115 -9.58 17.39 10.80
CA TYR A 115 -9.09 17.06 12.14
C TYR A 115 -8.17 18.10 12.79
N LYS A 116 -7.38 18.82 12.00
CA LYS A 116 -6.55 19.95 12.46
C LYS A 116 -6.64 21.08 11.45
N ASN A 117 -7.44 22.07 11.72
CA ASN A 117 -7.56 23.23 10.84
C ASN A 117 -6.93 24.49 11.47
N LYS A 118 -5.66 24.35 11.93
CA LYS A 118 -4.92 25.47 12.58
C LYS A 118 -4.22 26.39 11.59
N GLY A 119 -4.19 26.07 10.29
CA GLY A 119 -3.46 26.85 9.28
C GLY A 119 -1.93 26.73 9.34
N ASP A 120 -1.37 26.00 10.33
CA ASP A 120 0.06 25.76 10.42
C ASP A 120 0.53 24.73 9.38
N PHE A 121 1.84 24.71 9.12
CA PHE A 121 2.45 23.80 8.16
C PHE A 121 2.03 22.33 8.37
N LEU A 122 1.99 21.87 9.63
CA LEU A 122 1.68 20.47 9.94
C LEU A 122 0.22 20.14 9.63
N SER A 123 -0.71 21.04 9.92
CA SER A 123 -2.13 20.82 9.62
C SER A 123 -2.41 20.89 8.13
N LEU A 124 -1.80 21.83 7.40
CA LEU A 124 -1.89 21.93 5.95
C LEU A 124 -1.32 20.68 5.26
N ARG A 125 -0.16 20.20 5.73
CA ARG A 125 0.44 18.95 5.24
C ARG A 125 -0.46 17.74 5.47
N ASP A 126 -0.95 17.56 6.70
CA ASP A 126 -1.76 16.39 7.06
C ASP A 126 -3.05 16.37 6.24
N LYS A 127 -3.71 17.52 6.08
CA LYS A 127 -4.91 17.66 5.24
C LYS A 127 -4.61 17.35 3.78
N ALA A 128 -3.57 17.94 3.21
CA ALA A 128 -3.18 17.68 1.82
C ALA A 128 -2.84 16.21 1.58
N LEU A 129 -2.10 15.59 2.51
CA LEU A 129 -1.73 14.18 2.41
C LEU A 129 -2.96 13.25 2.47
N PHE A 130 -3.91 13.51 3.37
CA PHE A 130 -5.09 12.65 3.53
C PHE A 130 -6.05 12.80 2.36
N GLU A 131 -6.32 14.04 1.92
CA GLU A 131 -7.09 14.32 0.70
C GLU A 131 -6.45 13.64 -0.51
N PHE A 132 -5.13 13.75 -0.65
CA PHE A 132 -4.38 13.18 -1.76
C PHE A 132 -4.45 11.65 -1.77
N LEU A 133 -4.22 10.98 -0.61
CA LEU A 133 -4.29 9.53 -0.51
C LEU A 133 -5.68 8.99 -0.87
N TYR A 134 -6.73 9.68 -0.45
CA TYR A 134 -8.10 9.30 -0.77
C TYR A 134 -8.46 9.63 -2.23
N ALA A 135 -8.11 10.81 -2.71
CA ALA A 135 -8.44 11.24 -4.07
C ALA A 135 -7.73 10.42 -5.17
N THR A 136 -6.58 9.84 -4.88
CA THR A 136 -5.78 9.14 -5.87
C THR A 136 -5.70 7.62 -5.66
N GLY A 137 -6.05 7.15 -4.48
CA GLY A 137 -5.91 5.75 -4.12
C GLY A 137 -4.49 5.19 -4.21
N VAL A 138 -3.45 6.02 -4.27
CA VAL A 138 -2.04 5.57 -4.34
C VAL A 138 -1.62 4.79 -3.11
N ARG A 139 -0.59 3.95 -3.24
CA ARG A 139 0.02 3.30 -2.09
C ARG A 139 0.76 4.32 -1.24
N VAL A 140 0.83 4.08 0.07
CA VAL A 140 1.54 4.99 0.98
C VAL A 140 3.00 5.20 0.59
N SER A 141 3.67 4.17 0.09
CA SER A 141 5.06 4.27 -0.40
C SER A 141 5.18 5.15 -1.64
N GLU A 142 4.20 5.07 -2.55
CA GLU A 142 4.13 5.92 -3.75
C GLU A 142 3.92 7.39 -3.35
N ALA A 143 3.03 7.67 -2.40
CA ALA A 143 2.85 9.03 -1.89
C ALA A 143 4.10 9.58 -1.20
N CYS A 144 4.81 8.75 -0.41
CA CYS A 144 6.04 9.18 0.26
C CYS A 144 7.20 9.44 -0.71
N GLY A 145 7.25 8.69 -1.82
CA GLY A 145 8.26 8.84 -2.86
C GLY A 145 7.91 9.84 -3.97
N LEU A 146 6.74 10.47 -3.90
CA LEU A 146 6.25 11.36 -4.95
C LEU A 146 7.09 12.63 -5.02
N LYS A 147 7.54 12.98 -6.24
CA LYS A 147 8.34 14.17 -6.53
C LYS A 147 7.49 15.29 -7.13
N LEU A 148 7.92 16.53 -6.99
CA LEU A 148 7.23 17.69 -7.58
C LEU A 148 7.07 17.57 -9.09
N SER A 149 8.08 17.03 -9.79
CA SER A 149 8.04 16.82 -11.25
C SER A 149 6.99 15.79 -11.70
N GLN A 150 6.42 15.03 -10.78
CA GLN A 150 5.41 14.01 -11.06
C GLN A 150 3.98 14.52 -10.86
N ILE A 151 3.80 15.78 -10.42
CA ILE A 151 2.50 16.41 -10.25
C ILE A 151 2.33 17.50 -11.29
N ASN A 152 1.24 17.43 -12.04
CA ASN A 152 0.74 18.52 -12.84
C ASN A 152 -0.51 19.09 -12.14
N LEU A 153 -0.38 20.30 -11.57
CA LEU A 153 -1.50 20.94 -10.87
C LEU A 153 -2.54 21.52 -11.83
N GLU A 154 -2.14 21.96 -13.02
CA GLU A 154 -3.05 22.53 -14.02
C GLU A 154 -3.97 21.45 -14.58
N LEU A 155 -3.39 20.32 -14.96
CA LEU A 155 -4.14 19.17 -15.43
C LEU A 155 -4.76 18.33 -14.29
N ARG A 156 -4.45 18.65 -13.03
CA ARG A 156 -4.87 17.90 -11.83
C ARG A 156 -4.53 16.40 -11.92
N MET A 157 -3.28 16.12 -12.26
CA MET A 157 -2.77 14.78 -12.53
C MET A 157 -1.52 14.48 -11.77
N ILE A 158 -1.34 13.21 -11.46
CA ILE A 158 -0.07 12.68 -10.98
C ILE A 158 0.40 11.51 -11.86
N ARG A 159 1.70 11.39 -11.95
CA ARG A 159 2.40 10.28 -12.58
C ARG A 159 3.01 9.41 -11.49
N VAL A 160 2.64 8.13 -11.43
CA VAL A 160 3.16 7.19 -10.41
C VAL A 160 3.77 5.98 -11.09
N PHE A 161 4.87 5.50 -10.50
CA PHE A 161 5.54 4.29 -10.95
C PHE A 161 5.14 3.10 -10.05
N GLY A 162 4.57 2.08 -10.68
CA GLY A 162 4.17 0.85 -10.01
C GLY A 162 5.27 -0.20 -9.96
N LYS A 163 4.92 -1.42 -9.53
CA LYS A 163 5.83 -2.57 -9.54
C LYS A 163 6.31 -2.85 -10.97
N GLY A 164 7.63 -3.05 -11.14
CA GLY A 164 8.24 -3.29 -12.45
C GLY A 164 8.40 -2.04 -13.32
N GLY A 165 8.36 -0.83 -12.73
CA GLY A 165 8.58 0.43 -13.46
C GLY A 165 7.40 0.87 -14.33
N LYS A 166 6.25 0.18 -14.29
CA LYS A 166 5.07 0.57 -15.07
C LYS A 166 4.52 1.91 -14.56
N GLU A 167 4.44 2.85 -15.47
CA GLU A 167 3.90 4.18 -15.23
C GLU A 167 2.36 4.17 -15.32
N ARG A 168 1.71 4.96 -14.47
CA ARG A 168 0.28 5.25 -14.60
C ARG A 168 -0.02 6.69 -14.24
N LEU A 169 -0.98 7.26 -14.92
CA LEU A 169 -1.53 8.59 -14.67
C LEU A 169 -2.78 8.47 -13.82
N ILE A 170 -2.90 9.29 -12.79
CA ILE A 170 -4.07 9.29 -11.90
C ILE A 170 -4.57 10.72 -11.77
N PRO A 171 -5.85 10.99 -12.10
CA PRO A 171 -6.46 12.28 -11.86
C PRO A 171 -6.75 12.51 -10.37
N PHE A 172 -6.87 13.77 -9.94
CA PHE A 172 -7.36 14.14 -8.62
C PHE A 172 -8.29 15.34 -8.66
N GLY A 173 -9.24 15.36 -7.75
CA GLY A 173 -10.31 16.37 -7.73
C GLY A 173 -9.95 17.69 -7.07
N GLY A 174 -10.91 18.64 -7.11
CA GLY A 174 -10.74 20.00 -6.61
C GLY A 174 -10.33 20.09 -5.15
N LYS A 175 -10.92 19.28 -4.25
CA LYS A 175 -10.58 19.31 -2.81
C LYS A 175 -9.12 18.95 -2.56
N ALA A 176 -8.59 17.93 -3.25
CA ALA A 176 -7.17 17.55 -3.17
C ALA A 176 -6.27 18.64 -3.80
N TYR A 177 -6.69 19.23 -4.93
CA TYR A 177 -5.99 20.34 -5.58
C TYR A 177 -5.80 21.53 -4.63
N PHE A 178 -6.88 22.03 -4.03
CA PHE A 178 -6.79 23.18 -3.12
C PHE A 178 -5.98 22.88 -1.86
N ALA A 179 -6.11 21.68 -1.31
CA ALA A 179 -5.31 21.26 -0.17
C ALA A 179 -3.81 21.17 -0.52
N LEU A 180 -3.47 20.60 -1.68
CA LEU A 180 -2.10 20.54 -2.18
C LEU A 180 -1.53 21.93 -2.44
N LYS A 181 -2.27 22.82 -3.10
CA LYS A 181 -1.82 24.20 -3.41
C LYS A 181 -1.45 24.96 -2.14
N LYS A 182 -2.32 24.95 -1.11
CA LYS A 182 -2.04 25.59 0.19
C LYS A 182 -0.83 24.96 0.89
N TYR A 183 -0.75 23.64 0.87
CA TYR A 183 0.37 22.95 1.48
C TYR A 183 1.70 23.23 0.78
N LEU A 184 1.74 23.26 -0.56
CA LEU A 184 2.96 23.50 -1.33
C LEU A 184 3.53 24.90 -1.06
N GLN A 185 2.68 25.91 -0.88
CA GLN A 185 3.10 27.25 -0.46
C GLN A 185 3.78 27.20 0.93
N ALA A 186 3.10 26.61 1.92
CA ALA A 186 3.66 26.50 3.27
C ALA A 186 4.94 25.61 3.31
N ARG A 187 5.03 24.61 2.39
CA ARG A 187 6.21 23.79 2.22
C ARG A 187 7.41 24.59 1.72
N GLU A 188 7.19 25.44 0.74
CA GLU A 188 8.25 26.31 0.19
C GLU A 188 8.77 27.29 1.25
N GLU A 189 7.88 27.92 1.99
CA GLU A 189 8.22 28.82 3.11
C GLU A 189 9.05 28.11 4.19
N LEU A 190 8.61 26.88 4.57
CA LEU A 190 9.38 26.05 5.52
C LEU A 190 10.78 25.75 5.02
N LEU A 191 10.92 25.34 3.76
CA LEU A 191 12.21 24.97 3.18
C LEU A 191 13.14 26.18 3.06
N LYS A 192 12.62 27.36 2.67
CA LYS A 192 13.37 28.64 2.67
C LYS A 192 13.90 28.95 4.09
N ARG A 193 13.03 28.85 5.11
CA ARG A 193 13.43 29.08 6.52
C ARG A 193 14.48 28.09 7.04
N LEU A 194 14.44 26.84 6.55
CA LEU A 194 15.39 25.80 6.95
C LEU A 194 16.68 25.80 6.11
N GLY A 195 16.78 26.61 5.06
CA GLY A 195 17.90 26.56 4.11
C GLY A 195 18.02 25.24 3.37
N LYS A 196 16.91 24.52 3.16
CA LYS A 196 16.88 23.17 2.56
C LYS A 196 16.21 23.16 1.20
N LYS A 197 16.64 22.21 0.37
CA LYS A 197 16.01 21.87 -0.92
C LYS A 197 15.64 20.39 -0.93
N THR A 198 14.49 20.07 -1.50
CA THR A 198 14.08 18.68 -1.72
C THR A 198 13.07 18.61 -2.88
N GLU A 199 13.12 17.54 -3.64
CA GLU A 199 12.17 17.29 -4.73
C GLU A 199 10.88 16.60 -4.27
N PHE A 200 10.90 16.01 -3.07
CA PHE A 200 9.75 15.24 -2.56
C PHE A 200 8.60 16.17 -2.18
N VAL A 201 7.38 15.74 -2.54
CA VAL A 201 6.15 16.49 -2.27
C VAL A 201 5.88 16.55 -0.78
N PHE A 202 5.76 15.41 -0.12
CA PHE A 202 5.37 15.36 1.29
C PHE A 202 6.60 15.28 2.20
N ILE A 203 6.76 16.30 3.04
CA ILE A 203 7.89 16.45 3.96
C ILE A 203 7.46 16.58 5.43
N ASN A 204 8.39 16.30 6.32
CA ASN A 204 8.22 16.53 7.76
C ASN A 204 8.64 17.96 8.16
N SER A 205 8.47 18.33 9.44
CA SER A 205 8.85 19.66 9.97
C SER A 205 10.35 19.97 9.88
N LYS A 206 11.20 18.98 9.62
CA LYS A 206 12.65 19.14 9.44
C LYS A 206 13.05 19.25 7.97
N GLY A 207 12.08 19.30 7.03
CA GLY A 207 12.32 19.37 5.59
C GLY A 207 12.69 18.03 4.92
N ASN A 208 12.65 16.91 5.64
CA ASN A 208 12.95 15.59 5.09
C ASN A 208 11.68 14.89 4.60
N PRO A 209 11.79 13.97 3.60
CA PRO A 209 10.64 13.21 3.10
C PRO A 209 9.89 12.48 4.22
N LEU A 210 8.57 12.37 4.08
CA LEU A 210 7.76 11.54 4.98
C LEU A 210 8.03 10.05 4.74
N SER A 211 8.14 9.30 5.82
CA SER A 211 8.19 7.84 5.73
C SER A 211 6.78 7.23 5.78
N ALA A 212 6.62 6.04 5.20
CA ALA A 212 5.37 5.29 5.28
C ALA A 212 4.94 5.00 6.74
N ARG A 213 5.90 4.84 7.67
CA ARG A 213 5.64 4.72 9.11
C ARG A 213 5.07 6.02 9.68
N GLY A 214 5.64 7.16 9.27
CA GLY A 214 5.16 8.49 9.66
C GLY A 214 3.73 8.72 9.20
N VAL A 215 3.41 8.41 7.94
CA VAL A 215 2.04 8.55 7.41
C VAL A 215 1.05 7.65 8.18
N ARG A 216 1.39 6.40 8.47
CA ARG A 216 0.53 5.52 9.27
C ARG A 216 0.30 6.07 10.68
N TYR A 217 1.32 6.67 11.29
CA TYR A 217 1.19 7.32 12.60
C TYR A 217 0.25 8.54 12.54
N LEU A 218 0.39 9.40 11.53
CA LEU A 218 -0.47 10.57 11.33
C LEU A 218 -1.94 10.17 11.17
N LEU A 219 -2.23 9.19 10.28
CA LEU A 219 -3.58 8.66 10.10
C LEU A 219 -4.13 8.04 11.39
N LYS A 220 -3.33 7.25 12.11
CA LYS A 220 -3.75 6.68 13.41
C LYS A 220 -4.12 7.78 14.42
N LYS A 221 -3.35 8.89 14.44
CA LYS A 221 -3.62 10.02 15.33
C LYS A 221 -4.90 10.75 14.93
N ALA A 222 -5.06 11.04 13.63
CA ALA A 222 -6.24 11.71 13.11
C ALA A 222 -7.52 10.87 13.28
N SER A 223 -7.44 9.57 13.09
CA SER A 223 -8.60 8.67 13.18
C SER A 223 -9.21 8.53 14.59
N ARG A 224 -8.54 9.04 15.63
CA ARG A 224 -9.10 9.07 17.00
C ARG A 224 -10.41 9.85 17.10
N VAL A 225 -10.60 10.87 16.27
CA VAL A 225 -11.83 11.68 16.26
C VAL A 225 -13.05 10.90 15.75
N LEU A 226 -12.81 9.80 15.02
CA LEU A 226 -13.86 8.97 14.43
C LEU A 226 -14.20 7.73 15.27
N ASN A 227 -13.47 7.50 16.36
CA ASN A 227 -13.50 6.23 17.09
C ASN A 227 -13.38 4.99 16.17
N LYS A 228 -12.76 5.15 15.00
CA LYS A 228 -12.59 4.16 13.92
C LYS A 228 -11.15 4.19 13.44
N ARG A 229 -10.54 3.02 13.27
CA ARG A 229 -9.15 2.93 12.82
C ARG A 229 -9.04 3.16 11.32
N ILE A 230 -8.51 4.30 10.89
CA ILE A 230 -8.19 4.59 9.50
C ILE A 230 -6.69 4.36 9.26
N TYR A 231 -6.37 3.74 8.12
CA TYR A 231 -5.01 3.46 7.67
C TYR A 231 -4.92 3.55 6.14
N PRO A 232 -3.73 3.71 5.55
CA PRO A 232 -3.60 4.01 4.11
C PRO A 232 -4.32 3.03 3.18
N HIS A 233 -4.24 1.73 3.46
CA HIS A 233 -4.95 0.73 2.63
C HIS A 233 -6.47 0.85 2.73
N LEU A 234 -7.00 1.32 3.87
CA LEU A 234 -8.44 1.56 4.01
C LEU A 234 -8.89 2.78 3.19
N LEU A 235 -8.09 3.86 3.15
CA LEU A 235 -8.36 5.02 2.27
C LEU A 235 -8.35 4.61 0.80
N ARG A 236 -7.38 3.78 0.39
CA ARG A 236 -7.33 3.25 -0.97
C ARG A 236 -8.52 2.32 -1.26
N HIS A 237 -8.97 1.54 -0.30
CA HIS A 237 -10.17 0.73 -0.43
C HIS A 237 -11.43 1.60 -0.53
N ALA A 238 -11.52 2.66 0.28
CA ALA A 238 -12.59 3.64 0.20
C ALA A 238 -12.64 4.33 -1.17
N PHE A 239 -11.51 4.75 -1.72
CA PHE A 239 -11.40 5.29 -3.07
C PHE A 239 -12.03 4.32 -4.09
N ALA A 240 -11.60 3.04 -4.10
CA ALA A 240 -12.12 2.06 -5.04
C ALA A 240 -13.61 1.80 -4.88
N THR A 241 -14.08 1.66 -3.63
CA THR A 241 -15.49 1.35 -3.32
C THR A 241 -16.40 2.53 -3.66
N HIS A 242 -15.99 3.76 -3.34
CA HIS A 242 -16.82 4.93 -3.64
C HIS A 242 -16.92 5.19 -5.14
N LEU A 243 -15.81 5.02 -5.90
CA LEU A 243 -15.86 5.10 -7.36
C LEU A 243 -16.76 4.03 -7.95
N LEU A 244 -16.68 2.79 -7.48
CA LEU A 244 -17.49 1.70 -7.95
C LEU A 244 -18.99 1.95 -7.67
N ASN A 245 -19.33 2.38 -6.46
CA ASN A 245 -20.68 2.72 -6.05
C ASN A 245 -21.27 3.91 -6.85
N ALA A 246 -20.42 4.81 -7.30
CA ALA A 246 -20.80 5.94 -8.16
C ALA A 246 -20.83 5.56 -9.66
N GLY A 247 -20.74 4.27 -10.00
CA GLY A 247 -20.88 3.75 -11.36
C GLY A 247 -19.62 3.85 -12.22
N CYS A 248 -18.44 4.05 -11.61
CA CYS A 248 -17.18 3.93 -12.35
C CYS A 248 -16.93 2.48 -12.73
N ASP A 249 -16.52 2.23 -13.96
CA ASP A 249 -16.21 0.89 -14.41
C ASP A 249 -14.98 0.30 -13.71
N LEU A 250 -15.00 -1.00 -13.48
CA LEU A 250 -13.97 -1.70 -12.73
C LEU A 250 -12.59 -1.61 -13.40
N ARG A 251 -12.53 -1.52 -14.72
CA ARG A 251 -11.30 -1.43 -15.49
C ARG A 251 -10.59 -0.11 -15.25
N SER A 252 -11.31 1.02 -15.33
CA SER A 252 -10.78 2.34 -15.00
C SER A 252 -10.25 2.42 -13.57
N ILE A 253 -10.97 1.81 -12.61
CA ILE A 253 -10.51 1.72 -11.20
C ILE A 253 -9.22 0.90 -11.11
N GLN A 254 -9.13 -0.24 -11.80
CA GLN A 254 -7.93 -1.09 -11.80
C GLN A 254 -6.72 -0.39 -12.42
N GLU A 255 -6.90 0.36 -13.49
CA GLU A 255 -5.84 1.16 -14.13
C GLU A 255 -5.31 2.24 -13.17
N MET A 256 -6.20 3.04 -12.56
CA MET A 256 -5.82 4.04 -11.56
C MET A 256 -5.08 3.42 -10.37
N LEU A 257 -5.51 2.24 -9.93
CA LEU A 257 -4.88 1.54 -8.82
C LEU A 257 -3.60 0.80 -9.20
N GLY A 258 -3.35 0.51 -10.47
CA GLY A 258 -2.18 -0.25 -10.93
C GLY A 258 -2.20 -1.70 -10.44
N HIS A 259 -3.31 -2.41 -10.64
CA HIS A 259 -3.43 -3.84 -10.38
C HIS A 259 -2.86 -4.63 -11.56
N SER A 260 -1.79 -5.39 -11.33
CA SER A 260 -1.06 -6.15 -12.36
C SER A 260 -1.65 -7.52 -12.70
N SER A 261 -2.80 -7.90 -12.16
CA SER A 261 -3.35 -9.23 -12.37
C SER A 261 -4.60 -9.23 -13.25
N LEU A 262 -4.39 -9.04 -14.54
CA LEU A 262 -5.08 -9.82 -15.55
C LEU A 262 -4.01 -10.24 -16.55
N ALA A 263 -3.70 -11.52 -16.55
CA ALA A 263 -2.90 -12.18 -17.56
C ALA A 263 -3.71 -12.19 -18.87
N THR A 264 -3.58 -11.13 -19.64
CA THR A 264 -3.77 -11.10 -21.10
C THR A 264 -3.28 -9.74 -21.56
N THR A 265 -1.98 -9.64 -21.72
CA THR A 265 -1.34 -8.58 -22.47
C THR A 265 -1.49 -8.96 -23.94
N GLU A 266 -2.61 -8.63 -24.55
CA GLU A 266 -2.66 -8.43 -26.00
C GLU A 266 -3.93 -7.63 -26.33
N ARG A 267 -3.71 -6.49 -26.98
CA ARG A 267 -4.70 -5.65 -27.67
C ARG A 267 -5.77 -4.98 -26.82
N TYR A 268 -5.40 -4.16 -25.87
CA TYR A 268 -6.35 -3.16 -25.40
C TYR A 268 -5.74 -1.76 -25.43
N ILE A 269 -6.35 -0.92 -26.25
CA ILE A 269 -6.23 0.51 -26.29
C ILE A 269 -6.08 1.02 -24.85
N SER A 270 -4.97 1.66 -24.55
CA SER A 270 -4.81 2.41 -23.30
C SER A 270 -6.04 3.31 -23.15
N VAL A 271 -6.76 3.16 -22.04
CA VAL A 271 -7.87 4.06 -21.75
C VAL A 271 -7.28 5.46 -21.80
N SER A 272 -7.84 6.34 -22.66
CA SER A 272 -7.26 7.67 -22.84
C SER A 272 -7.35 8.43 -21.51
N TYR A 273 -6.38 9.31 -21.27
CA TYR A 273 -6.37 10.19 -20.14
C TYR A 273 -7.70 10.94 -19.96
N GLU A 274 -8.25 11.44 -21.04
CA GLU A 274 -9.53 12.18 -21.07
C GLU A 274 -10.68 11.32 -20.56
N HIS A 275 -10.70 10.04 -20.92
CA HIS A 275 -11.70 9.10 -20.42
C HIS A 275 -11.55 8.88 -18.91
N LEU A 276 -10.32 8.61 -18.41
CA LEU A 276 -10.06 8.44 -16.97
C LEU A 276 -10.46 9.69 -16.18
N LEU A 277 -10.12 10.88 -16.68
CA LEU A 277 -10.50 12.15 -16.05
C LEU A 277 -12.01 12.31 -16.03
N LYS A 278 -12.70 12.07 -17.16
CA LYS A 278 -14.14 12.18 -17.26
C LYS A 278 -14.87 11.25 -16.30
N VAL A 279 -14.44 10.00 -16.24
CA VAL A 279 -15.00 8.97 -15.35
C VAL A 279 -14.75 9.35 -13.90
N TYR A 280 -13.53 9.78 -13.56
CA TYR A 280 -13.15 10.24 -12.23
C TYR A 280 -14.00 11.45 -11.78
N LEU A 281 -14.11 12.48 -12.62
CA LEU A 281 -14.86 13.71 -12.29
C LEU A 281 -16.35 13.42 -12.09
N LYS A 282 -16.90 12.44 -12.79
CA LYS A 282 -18.30 12.02 -12.63
C LYS A 282 -18.52 11.21 -11.34
N ALA A 283 -17.59 10.35 -10.98
CA ALA A 283 -17.79 9.32 -9.96
C ALA A 283 -17.14 9.63 -8.60
N HIS A 284 -16.03 10.39 -8.55
CA HIS A 284 -15.33 10.59 -7.28
C HIS A 284 -16.02 11.65 -6.41
N PRO A 285 -16.38 11.34 -5.14
CA PRO A 285 -17.16 12.24 -4.28
C PRO A 285 -16.52 13.62 -4.05
N ARG A 286 -15.19 13.68 -4.09
CA ARG A 286 -14.42 14.92 -3.87
C ARG A 286 -13.81 15.49 -5.16
N ALA A 287 -14.35 15.10 -6.32
CA ALA A 287 -13.90 15.61 -7.61
C ALA A 287 -14.32 17.04 -7.84
N LYS A 288 -15.56 17.38 -7.46
CA LYS A 288 -16.11 18.74 -7.62
C LYS A 288 -15.47 19.70 -6.64
N GLU A 289 -15.32 20.95 -7.07
CA GLU A 289 -14.97 22.05 -6.20
C GLU A 289 -16.12 22.25 -5.22
N GLY A 290 -15.85 22.10 -3.93
CA GLY A 290 -16.85 22.41 -2.92
C GLY A 290 -17.14 23.91 -2.97
N SER A 291 -18.40 24.28 -3.05
CA SER A 291 -18.93 25.56 -2.64
C SER A 291 -18.50 25.90 -1.22
#